data_3c17ea9bf17966919a8e7849cf152a3f
#
_entry.id   3c17ea9bf17966919a8e7849cf152a3f
#
_cell.length_a   1.000
_cell.length_b   1.000
_cell.length_c   1.000
_cell.angle_alpha   90.00
_cell.angle_beta   90.00
_cell.angle_gamma   90.00
#
_symmetry.space_group_name_H-M   'P 1'
#
loop_
_entity.id
_entity.type
_entity.pdbx_description
1 polymer ?
#
loop_
_entity_poly.entity_id
_entity_poly.type
_entity_poly.pdbx_seq_one_letter_code
_entity_poly.pdbx_strand_id
1 'polypeptide(L)'
;MGCLVGIDFGIKRTGLAYTDPNKTIATGLNNLPTNIVISYIQDYFKNEEVDAFIIGKPIQKDGTPSELENKIKNFILELKKYFPNKKIERYDERYTSKMAKQVIINLGIKKKKRTNKGLVDQISATIILQSYLDRKK
;
A
#
# COMPACT_ATOMS: atom_id res chain seq x y z
N MET A 1 -17.43 9.83 -7.23
CA MET A 1 -15.97 9.91 -7.01
C MET A 1 -15.60 9.19 -5.73
N GLY A 2 -14.69 8.25 -5.82
CA GLY A 2 -14.26 7.46 -4.68
C GLY A 2 -12.82 7.70 -4.30
N CYS A 3 -12.38 6.98 -3.28
CA CYS A 3 -10.98 7.05 -2.82
C CYS A 3 -10.09 6.06 -3.57
N LEU A 4 -8.79 6.20 -3.37
CA LEU A 4 -7.80 5.21 -3.75
C LEU A 4 -7.32 4.49 -2.50
N VAL A 5 -7.01 3.21 -2.64
CA VAL A 5 -6.46 2.40 -1.54
C VAL A 5 -5.07 1.95 -1.92
N GLY A 6 -4.10 2.28 -1.07
CA GLY A 6 -2.71 1.87 -1.24
C GLY A 6 -2.42 0.60 -0.46
N ILE A 7 -1.68 -0.32 -1.07
CA ILE A 7 -1.37 -1.61 -0.47
C ILE A 7 0.13 -1.89 -0.57
N ASP A 8 0.77 -2.10 0.57
CA ASP A 8 2.14 -2.58 0.64
C ASP A 8 2.11 -4.03 1.12
N PHE A 9 2.12 -4.97 0.16
CA PHE A 9 1.94 -6.39 0.45
C PHE A 9 3.17 -6.98 1.12
N GLY A 10 2.94 -7.74 2.18
CA GLY A 10 3.93 -8.60 2.81
C GLY A 10 3.38 -10.00 2.98
N ILE A 11 4.26 -10.99 3.14
CA ILE A 11 3.83 -12.38 3.30
C ILE A 11 3.00 -12.55 4.57
N LYS A 12 3.47 -11.99 5.67
CA LYS A 12 2.79 -12.10 6.97
C LYS A 12 1.87 -10.94 7.24
N ARG A 13 2.27 -9.73 6.89
CA ARG A 13 1.52 -8.51 7.16
C ARG A 13 1.50 -7.62 5.94
N THR A 14 0.43 -6.88 5.81
CA THR A 14 0.22 -5.96 4.68
C THR A 14 -0.18 -4.61 5.23
N GLY A 15 0.48 -3.56 4.76
CA GLY A 15 0.15 -2.18 5.11
C GLY A 15 -0.89 -1.61 4.18
N LEU A 16 -1.80 -0.81 4.74
CA LEU A 16 -2.87 -0.18 3.99
C LEU A 16 -2.88 1.33 4.21
N ALA A 17 -3.21 2.06 3.17
CA ALA A 17 -3.45 3.49 3.20
C ALA A 17 -4.63 3.82 2.30
N TYR A 18 -5.19 5.02 2.44
CA TYR A 18 -6.30 5.45 1.61
C TYR A 18 -6.23 6.95 1.36
N THR A 19 -6.96 7.44 0.36
CA THR A 19 -7.02 8.86 0.06
C THR A 19 -8.39 9.43 0.41
N ASP A 20 -8.44 10.77 0.50
CA ASP A 20 -9.71 11.50 0.47
C ASP A 20 -10.37 11.32 -0.91
N PRO A 21 -11.69 11.59 -1.04
CA PRO A 21 -12.37 11.50 -2.34
C PRO A 21 -11.75 12.38 -3.42
N ASN A 22 -11.16 13.51 -3.04
CA ASN A 22 -10.50 14.41 -4.00
C ASN A 22 -9.11 13.91 -4.42
N LYS A 23 -8.63 12.83 -3.82
CA LYS A 23 -7.34 12.22 -4.15
C LYS A 23 -6.16 13.19 -3.99
N THR A 24 -6.19 13.97 -2.91
CA THR A 24 -5.16 14.97 -2.64
C THR A 24 -4.12 14.52 -1.63
N ILE A 25 -4.52 13.71 -0.65
CA ILE A 25 -3.61 13.29 0.41
C ILE A 25 -3.83 11.81 0.77
N ALA A 26 -2.72 11.10 1.00
CA ALA A 26 -2.75 9.72 1.48
C ALA A 26 -2.64 9.68 3.00
N THR A 27 -3.42 8.82 3.61
CA THR A 27 -3.46 8.62 5.07
C THR A 27 -3.25 7.14 5.38
N GLY A 28 -2.42 6.84 6.35
CA GLY A 28 -2.22 5.47 6.80
C GLY A 28 -3.49 4.92 7.44
N LEU A 29 -3.88 3.71 7.07
CA LEU A 29 -5.09 3.09 7.58
C LEU A 29 -4.82 2.03 8.63
N ASN A 30 -4.02 1.02 8.27
CA ASN A 30 -3.73 -0.06 9.18
C ASN A 30 -2.59 -0.92 8.65
N ASN A 31 -2.11 -1.80 9.52
CA ASN A 31 -1.19 -2.86 9.16
C ASN A 31 -1.76 -4.15 9.74
N LEU A 32 -2.07 -5.11 8.86
CA LEU A 32 -2.86 -6.28 9.22
C LEU A 32 -2.17 -7.57 8.78
N PRO A 33 -2.50 -8.69 9.45
CA PRO A 33 -2.14 -9.99 8.88
C PRO A 33 -2.68 -10.09 7.46
N THR A 34 -1.84 -10.55 6.54
CA THR A 34 -2.16 -10.54 5.11
C THR A 34 -3.40 -11.37 4.78
N ASN A 35 -3.64 -12.44 5.52
CA ASN A 35 -4.78 -13.32 5.26
C ASN A 35 -6.15 -12.70 5.56
N ILE A 36 -6.20 -11.57 6.27
CA ILE A 36 -7.47 -10.89 6.58
C ILE A 36 -7.64 -9.56 5.85
N VAL A 37 -6.67 -9.16 5.04
CA VAL A 37 -6.66 -7.84 4.40
C VAL A 37 -7.87 -7.63 3.50
N ILE A 38 -8.19 -8.60 2.65
CA ILE A 38 -9.30 -8.45 1.70
C ILE A 38 -10.63 -8.32 2.42
N SER A 39 -10.88 -9.15 3.44
CA SER A 39 -12.11 -9.04 4.22
C SER A 39 -12.18 -7.72 4.99
N TYR A 40 -11.04 -7.25 5.49
CA TYR A 40 -10.97 -5.94 6.14
C TYR A 40 -11.33 -4.81 5.19
N ILE A 41 -10.81 -4.85 3.96
CA ILE A 41 -11.12 -3.84 2.94
C ILE A 41 -12.60 -3.86 2.59
N GLN A 42 -13.18 -5.04 2.40
CA GLN A 42 -14.60 -5.18 2.11
C GLN A 42 -15.45 -4.55 3.21
N ASP A 43 -15.10 -4.80 4.45
CA ASP A 43 -15.86 -4.32 5.59
C ASP A 43 -15.68 -2.81 5.81
N TYR A 44 -14.44 -2.34 5.76
CA TYR A 44 -14.12 -0.93 6.01
C TYR A 44 -14.73 -0.01 4.95
N PHE A 45 -14.69 -0.43 3.68
CA PHE A 45 -15.14 0.40 2.55
C PHE A 45 -16.52 0.01 2.03
N LYS A 46 -17.30 -0.77 2.76
CA LYS A 46 -18.59 -1.25 2.25
C LYS A 46 -19.57 -0.13 1.91
N ASN A 47 -19.48 1.00 2.60
CA ASN A 47 -20.34 2.16 2.38
C ASN A 47 -19.59 3.30 1.67
N GLU A 48 -18.41 3.03 1.18
CA GLU A 48 -17.60 4.02 0.47
C GLU A 48 -17.19 3.49 -0.89
N GLU A 49 -17.08 4.38 -1.86
CA GLU A 49 -16.63 4.01 -3.19
C GLU A 49 -15.11 3.97 -3.23
N VAL A 50 -14.56 2.87 -3.73
CA VAL A 50 -13.13 2.73 -4.02
C VAL A 50 -12.98 2.75 -5.54
N ASP A 51 -12.20 3.69 -6.05
CA ASP A 51 -11.98 3.80 -7.50
C ASP A 51 -10.89 2.84 -7.99
N ALA A 52 -9.83 2.70 -7.20
CA ALA A 52 -8.70 1.87 -7.61
C ALA A 52 -7.88 1.43 -6.40
N PHE A 53 -7.14 0.35 -6.60
CA PHE A 53 -6.12 -0.12 -5.66
C PHE A 53 -4.75 0.12 -6.25
N ILE A 54 -3.86 0.73 -5.48
CA ILE A 54 -2.48 1.00 -5.89
C ILE A 54 -1.58 0.07 -5.08
N ILE A 55 -0.99 -0.90 -5.73
CA ILE A 55 -0.22 -1.95 -5.07
C ILE A 55 1.26 -1.79 -5.43
N GLY A 56 2.11 -1.70 -4.41
CA GLY A 56 3.54 -1.59 -4.60
C GLY A 56 4.10 -2.79 -5.38
N LYS A 57 5.08 -2.53 -6.23
CA LYS A 57 5.80 -3.56 -6.97
C LYS A 57 7.25 -3.57 -6.51
N PRO A 58 7.65 -4.52 -5.67
CA PRO A 58 9.04 -4.62 -5.24
C PRO A 58 9.92 -5.10 -6.40
N ILE A 59 10.96 -4.34 -6.68
CA ILE A 59 11.89 -4.65 -7.75
C ILE A 59 13.29 -4.69 -7.17
N GLN A 60 14.07 -5.71 -7.53
CA GLN A 60 15.44 -5.86 -7.06
C GLN A 60 16.36 -4.80 -7.69
N LYS A 61 17.56 -4.64 -7.12
CA LYS A 61 18.51 -3.64 -7.60
C LYS A 61 18.90 -3.80 -9.07
N ASP A 62 18.87 -5.05 -9.55
CA ASP A 62 19.20 -5.35 -10.96
C ASP A 62 18.03 -5.10 -11.92
N GLY A 63 16.89 -4.63 -11.40
CA GLY A 63 15.72 -4.35 -12.23
C GLY A 63 14.76 -5.52 -12.38
N THR A 64 15.10 -6.71 -11.86
CA THR A 64 14.19 -7.86 -11.94
C THR A 64 13.15 -7.83 -10.82
N PRO A 65 11.97 -8.45 -11.05
CA PRO A 65 10.97 -8.54 -9.98
C PRO A 65 11.49 -9.32 -8.78
N SER A 66 11.03 -8.94 -7.58
CA SER A 66 11.30 -9.66 -6.36
C SER A 66 10.64 -11.05 -6.38
N GLU A 67 11.17 -11.98 -5.59
CA GLU A 67 10.53 -13.29 -5.39
C GLU A 67 9.12 -13.15 -4.84
N LEU A 68 8.85 -12.07 -4.13
CA LEU A 68 7.54 -11.76 -3.59
C LEU A 68 6.49 -11.51 -4.68
N GLU A 69 6.91 -11.18 -5.88
CA GLU A 69 5.99 -10.78 -6.95
C GLU A 69 4.98 -11.87 -7.29
N ASN A 70 5.35 -13.14 -7.29
CA ASN A 70 4.41 -14.24 -7.54
C ASN A 70 3.30 -14.28 -6.49
N LYS A 71 3.65 -14.02 -5.23
CA LYS A 71 2.66 -13.98 -4.14
C LYS A 71 1.76 -12.76 -4.26
N ILE A 72 2.32 -11.63 -4.70
CA ILE A 72 1.52 -10.42 -4.96
C ILE A 72 0.54 -10.67 -6.08
N LYS A 73 0.96 -11.33 -7.16
CA LYS A 73 0.06 -11.65 -8.28
C LYS A 73 -1.09 -12.54 -7.81
N ASN A 74 -0.83 -13.51 -6.95
CA ASN A 74 -1.89 -14.35 -6.39
C ASN A 74 -2.84 -13.53 -5.52
N PHE A 75 -2.32 -12.62 -4.72
CA PHE A 75 -3.13 -11.70 -3.93
C PHE A 75 -4.02 -10.83 -4.82
N ILE A 76 -3.48 -10.32 -5.93
CA ILE A 76 -4.24 -9.50 -6.87
C ILE A 76 -5.38 -10.31 -7.50
N LEU A 77 -5.14 -11.56 -7.87
CA LEU A 77 -6.19 -12.42 -8.40
C LEU A 77 -7.33 -12.59 -7.39
N GLU A 78 -6.97 -12.78 -6.12
CA GLU A 78 -7.96 -12.90 -5.05
C GLU A 78 -8.73 -11.59 -4.86
N LEU A 79 -8.01 -10.47 -4.85
CA LEU A 79 -8.62 -9.14 -4.72
C LEU A 79 -9.62 -8.88 -5.86
N LYS A 80 -9.29 -9.27 -7.08
CA LYS A 80 -10.16 -9.10 -8.24
C LYS A 80 -11.46 -9.89 -8.14
N LYS A 81 -11.44 -11.02 -7.44
CA LYS A 81 -12.67 -11.81 -7.23
C LYS A 81 -13.71 -11.03 -6.43
N TYR A 82 -13.24 -10.25 -5.45
CA TYR A 82 -14.13 -9.50 -4.57
C TYR A 82 -14.39 -8.08 -5.08
N PHE A 83 -13.54 -7.56 -5.94
CA PHE A 83 -13.66 -6.21 -6.49
C PHE A 83 -13.46 -6.24 -8.01
N PRO A 84 -14.33 -6.95 -8.76
CA PRO A 84 -14.09 -7.16 -10.20
C PRO A 84 -14.16 -5.91 -11.05
N ASN A 85 -14.84 -4.87 -10.57
CA ASN A 85 -15.02 -3.62 -11.32
C ASN A 85 -14.05 -2.53 -10.90
N LYS A 86 -13.10 -2.83 -10.00
CA LYS A 86 -12.15 -1.84 -9.51
C LYS A 86 -10.83 -1.96 -10.26
N LYS A 87 -10.23 -0.82 -10.55
CA LYS A 87 -8.94 -0.76 -11.21
C LYS A 87 -7.83 -1.15 -10.25
N ILE A 88 -6.84 -1.89 -10.73
CA ILE A 88 -5.66 -2.25 -9.93
C ILE A 88 -4.43 -1.79 -10.68
N GLU A 89 -3.65 -0.92 -10.05
CA GLU A 89 -2.42 -0.39 -10.64
C GLU A 89 -1.22 -0.78 -9.77
N ARG A 90 -0.09 -1.01 -10.43
CA ARG A 90 1.15 -1.34 -9.75
C ARG A 90 2.05 -0.12 -9.70
N TYR A 91 2.80 0.03 -8.61
CA TYR A 91 3.70 1.17 -8.44
C TYR A 91 5.07 0.68 -8.00
N ASP A 92 6.10 1.07 -8.74
CA ASP A 92 7.48 0.63 -8.49
C ASP A 92 7.97 1.15 -7.14
N GLU A 93 8.26 0.25 -6.21
CA GLU A 93 8.70 0.60 -4.86
C GLU A 93 10.10 1.19 -4.81
N ARG A 94 10.88 1.11 -5.89
CA ARG A 94 12.18 1.78 -5.94
C ARG A 94 12.06 3.29 -5.81
N TYR A 95 10.91 3.86 -6.16
CA TYR A 95 10.66 5.30 -6.02
C TYR A 95 10.40 5.72 -4.56
N THR A 96 10.06 4.79 -3.69
CA THR A 96 9.50 5.11 -2.39
C THR A 96 10.29 4.60 -1.19
N SER A 97 11.14 3.58 -1.35
CA SER A 97 11.82 2.97 -0.21
C SER A 97 12.72 3.96 0.55
N LYS A 98 13.43 4.81 -0.17
CA LYS A 98 14.26 5.86 0.43
C LYS A 98 13.39 6.90 1.16
N MET A 99 12.27 7.27 0.54
CA MET A 99 11.34 8.25 1.11
C MET A 99 10.72 7.75 2.41
N ALA A 100 10.39 6.47 2.47
CA ALA A 100 9.83 5.90 3.68
C ALA A 100 10.79 6.02 4.85
N LYS A 101 12.06 5.70 4.64
CA LYS A 101 13.09 5.83 5.66
C LYS A 101 13.25 7.28 6.10
N GLN A 102 13.28 8.20 5.17
CA GLN A 102 13.45 9.62 5.47
C GLN A 102 12.25 10.17 6.25
N VAL A 103 11.05 9.76 5.92
CA VAL A 103 9.84 10.17 6.64
C VAL A 103 9.90 9.70 8.10
N ILE A 104 10.33 8.47 8.33
CA ILE A 104 10.47 7.93 9.69
C ILE A 104 11.48 8.77 10.48
N ILE A 105 12.61 9.14 9.87
CA ILE A 105 13.63 9.97 10.50
C ILE A 105 13.07 11.37 10.79
N ASN A 106 12.39 11.97 9.82
CA ASN A 106 11.86 13.33 9.95
C ASN A 106 10.76 13.45 11.00
N LEU A 107 10.01 12.36 11.23
CA LEU A 107 8.98 12.34 12.26
C LEU A 107 9.58 12.19 13.66
N GLY A 108 10.91 12.01 13.78
CA GLY A 108 11.57 11.86 15.07
C GLY A 108 11.21 10.57 15.79
N ILE A 109 10.80 9.54 15.06
CA ILE A 109 10.45 8.26 15.66
C ILE A 109 11.69 7.63 16.25
N LYS A 110 11.64 7.27 17.54
CA LYS A 110 12.75 6.68 18.27
C LYS A 110 13.19 5.37 17.61
N LYS A 111 14.50 5.08 17.65
CA LYS A 111 15.08 3.89 17.03
C LYS A 111 14.32 2.62 17.41
N LYS A 112 13.91 2.48 18.67
CA LYS A 112 13.14 1.34 19.15
C LYS A 112 11.82 1.18 18.41
N LYS A 113 11.12 2.29 18.13
CA LYS A 113 9.86 2.27 17.37
C LYS A 113 10.10 2.06 15.88
N ARG A 114 11.24 2.51 15.36
CA ARG A 114 11.59 2.30 13.95
C ARG A 114 11.80 0.83 13.60
N THR A 115 12.09 -0.01 14.59
CA THR A 115 12.20 -1.45 14.38
C THR A 115 10.83 -2.16 14.41
N ASN A 116 9.76 -1.44 14.75
CA ASN A 116 8.42 -1.98 14.67
C ASN A 116 8.00 -2.10 13.20
N LYS A 117 8.02 -3.33 12.71
CA LYS A 117 7.72 -3.62 11.32
C LYS A 117 6.33 -3.16 10.91
N GLY A 118 5.34 -3.27 11.81
CA GLY A 118 3.98 -2.85 11.51
C GLY A 118 3.87 -1.36 11.20
N LEU A 119 4.57 -0.53 11.99
CA LEU A 119 4.60 0.91 11.74
C LEU A 119 5.28 1.24 10.41
N VAL A 120 6.40 0.56 10.10
CA VAL A 120 7.12 0.78 8.85
C VAL A 120 6.25 0.41 7.64
N ASP A 121 5.55 -0.73 7.71
CA ASP A 121 4.70 -1.19 6.60
C ASP A 121 3.53 -0.22 6.36
N GLN A 122 2.94 0.33 7.42
CA GLN A 122 1.86 1.31 7.30
C GLN A 122 2.36 2.61 6.66
N ILE A 123 3.53 3.08 7.07
CA ILE A 123 4.15 4.27 6.49
C ILE A 123 4.50 4.01 5.02
N SER A 124 5.01 2.83 4.70
CA SER A 124 5.35 2.46 3.32
C SER A 124 4.13 2.50 2.42
N ALA A 125 3.00 1.95 2.87
CA ALA A 125 1.76 2.00 2.08
C ALA A 125 1.30 3.44 1.84
N THR A 126 1.41 4.29 2.86
CA THR A 126 1.06 5.71 2.74
C THR A 126 1.93 6.41 1.71
N ILE A 127 3.23 6.14 1.74
CA ILE A 127 4.18 6.77 0.82
C ILE A 127 4.00 6.27 -0.61
N ILE A 128 3.74 4.98 -0.79
CA ILE A 128 3.42 4.44 -2.12
C ILE A 128 2.24 5.21 -2.70
N LEU A 129 1.20 5.37 -1.92
CA LEU A 129 -0.01 6.03 -2.38
C LEU A 129 0.22 7.53 -2.62
N GLN A 130 0.90 8.22 -1.71
CA GLN A 130 1.20 9.64 -1.89
C GLN A 130 2.11 9.89 -3.09
N SER A 131 3.11 9.06 -3.28
CA SER A 131 4.01 9.16 -4.42
C SER A 131 3.25 8.95 -5.74
N TYR A 132 2.32 8.00 -5.75
CA TYR A 132 1.45 7.78 -6.90
C TYR A 132 0.63 9.04 -7.21
N LEU A 133 0.02 9.65 -6.21
CA LEU A 133 -0.76 10.88 -6.38
C LEU A 133 0.09 12.01 -6.96
N ASP A 134 1.28 12.19 -6.42
CA ASP A 134 2.17 13.28 -6.83
C ASP A 134 2.65 13.12 -8.28
N ARG A 135 2.85 11.88 -8.72
CA ARG A 135 3.29 11.62 -10.09
C ARG A 135 2.17 11.72 -11.12
N LYS A 136 0.91 11.64 -10.68
CA LYS A 136 -0.25 11.76 -11.57
C LYS A 136 -0.70 13.21 -11.79
N LYS A 137 -0.17 14.12 -11.02
CA LYS A 137 -0.49 15.55 -11.18
C LYS A 137 0.15 16.15 -12.42
#